data_a3ff438d34952b63030b19aa2e24020c
#
_entry.id   a3ff438d34952b63030b19aa2e24020c
#
_cell.length_a   1.000
_cell.length_b   1.000
_cell.length_c   1.000
_cell.angle_alpha   90.00
_cell.angle_beta   90.00
_cell.angle_gamma   90.00
#
_symmetry.space_group_name_H-M   'P 1'
#
loop_
_entity.id
_entity.type
_entity.pdbx_description
1 polymer ?
#
loop_
_entity_poly.entity_id
_entity_poly.type
_entity_poly.pdbx_seq_one_letter_code
_entity_poly.pdbx_strand_id
1 'polypeptide(L)'
;MLQATTSLAGILRAHKVWLEKSADGRRANLHGITLNDQDLHGVLLSRAILTNATLLDANLSGANLAGAQLDNGDFERSNFAGADLTACELSGANFGGAWLSNAALSEASIRGACFRRAKLSRAQMLEVTIAESSFRECDARAINCHQSRLFDADWSESDLTQAQFYHTRLQSSRFTSVIAESMIFTGSKLDHCDFTRAQLEDARFLRTEIVQCCFHDGRLIRADFRDAKIRGCDFTRAMLDGARFGNSQLTMADFRGTSLRGAREMSADMLAQSLTDHRTILPNGSQGPYRKFSGAEHGR
;
A
#
# COMPACT_ATOMS: atom_id res chain seq x y z
N MET A 1 -31.00 30.67 -26.65
CA MET A 1 -29.57 31.02 -26.77
C MET A 1 -28.82 29.71 -26.87
N LEU A 2 -28.26 29.41 -28.05
CA LEU A 2 -27.47 28.21 -28.31
C LEU A 2 -26.23 28.24 -27.43
N GLN A 3 -26.13 27.25 -26.52
CA GLN A 3 -24.85 26.95 -25.88
C GLN A 3 -23.87 26.51 -26.99
N ALA A 4 -22.95 27.41 -27.35
CA ALA A 4 -21.82 27.02 -28.16
C ALA A 4 -21.09 25.90 -27.43
N THR A 5 -21.19 24.67 -27.94
CA THR A 5 -20.40 23.53 -27.46
C THR A 5 -18.93 23.87 -27.62
N THR A 6 -18.30 24.35 -26.55
CA THR A 6 -16.88 24.67 -26.57
C THR A 6 -16.13 23.37 -26.81
N SER A 7 -15.42 23.22 -27.90
CA SER A 7 -14.66 22.01 -28.22
C SER A 7 -13.64 21.71 -27.10
N LEU A 8 -13.31 20.44 -26.89
CA LEU A 8 -12.27 20.04 -25.93
C LEU A 8 -10.98 20.86 -26.12
N ALA A 9 -10.54 21.03 -27.38
CA ALA A 9 -9.37 21.85 -27.71
C ALA A 9 -9.49 23.33 -27.29
N GLY A 10 -10.72 23.87 -27.32
CA GLY A 10 -11.01 25.21 -26.82
C GLY A 10 -10.91 25.32 -25.33
N ILE A 11 -11.47 24.30 -24.58
CA ILE A 11 -11.39 24.21 -23.13
C ILE A 11 -9.93 24.11 -22.70
N LEU A 12 -9.15 23.23 -23.32
CA LEU A 12 -7.74 23.02 -22.98
C LEU A 12 -6.89 24.27 -23.21
N ARG A 13 -7.11 24.99 -24.33
CA ARG A 13 -6.44 26.28 -24.59
C ARG A 13 -6.76 27.32 -23.53
N ALA A 14 -8.05 27.51 -23.21
CA ALA A 14 -8.48 28.44 -22.17
C ALA A 14 -7.91 28.07 -20.80
N HIS A 15 -7.79 26.79 -20.51
CA HIS A 15 -7.20 26.30 -19.26
C HIS A 15 -5.69 26.58 -19.18
N LYS A 16 -4.97 26.39 -20.28
CA LYS A 16 -3.54 26.74 -20.35
C LYS A 16 -3.33 28.22 -20.03
N VAL A 17 -4.12 29.09 -20.63
CA VAL A 17 -4.10 30.55 -20.37
C VAL A 17 -4.43 30.85 -18.91
N TRP A 18 -5.37 30.09 -18.30
CA TRP A 18 -5.72 30.22 -16.89
C TRP A 18 -4.56 29.83 -15.97
N LEU A 19 -3.84 28.76 -16.29
CA LEU A 19 -2.64 28.34 -15.54
C LEU A 19 -1.53 29.40 -15.55
N GLU A 20 -1.44 30.17 -16.64
CA GLU A 20 -0.52 31.31 -16.78
C GLU A 20 -1.01 32.56 -16.03
N LYS A 21 -2.13 32.45 -15.27
CA LYS A 21 -2.78 33.52 -14.48
C LYS A 21 -3.24 34.73 -15.35
N SER A 22 -3.53 34.53 -16.61
CA SER A 22 -4.11 35.58 -17.49
C SER A 22 -5.61 35.75 -17.22
N ALA A 23 -6.10 36.99 -17.29
CA ALA A 23 -7.52 37.35 -17.08
C ALA A 23 -8.46 36.67 -18.08
N ASP A 24 -7.97 36.34 -19.28
CA ASP A 24 -8.77 35.67 -20.32
C ASP A 24 -8.81 34.17 -20.18
N GLY A 25 -8.07 33.59 -19.24
CA GLY A 25 -8.01 32.18 -18.97
C GLY A 25 -9.26 31.68 -18.23
N ARG A 26 -9.63 30.41 -18.45
CA ARG A 26 -10.71 29.74 -17.72
C ARG A 26 -10.28 28.37 -17.25
N ARG A 27 -10.51 28.05 -15.98
CA ARG A 27 -10.29 26.71 -15.43
C ARG A 27 -11.09 25.68 -16.23
N ALA A 28 -10.44 24.58 -16.64
CA ALA A 28 -11.15 23.50 -17.33
C ALA A 28 -12.20 22.90 -16.40
N ASN A 29 -13.43 22.90 -16.86
CA ASN A 29 -14.54 22.17 -16.26
C ASN A 29 -14.96 21.07 -17.25
N LEU A 30 -14.57 19.84 -16.91
CA LEU A 30 -14.81 18.61 -17.66
C LEU A 30 -15.72 17.68 -16.86
N HIS A 31 -16.55 18.25 -15.96
CA HIS A 31 -17.50 17.48 -15.16
C HIS A 31 -18.43 16.65 -16.05
N GLY A 32 -18.52 15.36 -15.78
CA GLY A 32 -19.40 14.43 -16.50
C GLY A 32 -19.06 14.21 -17.97
N ILE A 33 -17.87 14.67 -18.42
CA ILE A 33 -17.45 14.48 -19.82
C ILE A 33 -17.14 13.02 -20.11
N THR A 34 -17.41 12.58 -21.34
CA THR A 34 -16.95 11.28 -21.85
C THR A 34 -15.86 11.48 -22.89
N LEU A 35 -14.66 10.92 -22.62
CA LEU A 35 -13.47 11.03 -23.45
C LEU A 35 -12.78 9.66 -23.59
N ASN A 36 -13.58 8.60 -23.85
CA ASN A 36 -13.06 7.26 -24.05
C ASN A 36 -12.13 7.20 -25.25
N ASP A 37 -11.08 6.37 -25.19
CA ASP A 37 -10.10 6.13 -26.24
C ASP A 37 -9.37 7.40 -26.74
N GLN A 38 -9.47 8.53 -26.02
CA GLN A 38 -8.81 9.77 -26.42
C GLN A 38 -7.33 9.75 -26.09
N ASP A 39 -6.53 10.30 -27.01
CA ASP A 39 -5.12 10.61 -26.73
C ASP A 39 -5.01 11.99 -26.07
N LEU A 40 -4.74 11.97 -24.78
CA LEU A 40 -4.53 13.11 -23.90
C LEU A 40 -3.11 13.11 -23.32
N HIS A 41 -2.16 12.47 -24.04
CA HIS A 41 -0.78 12.42 -23.61
C HIS A 41 -0.22 13.81 -23.30
N GLY A 42 0.41 13.96 -22.14
CA GLY A 42 1.04 15.20 -21.70
C GLY A 42 0.08 16.38 -21.53
N VAL A 43 -1.23 16.17 -21.49
CA VAL A 43 -2.21 17.25 -21.34
C VAL A 43 -2.02 18.00 -20.01
N LEU A 44 -2.19 19.33 -20.05
CA LEU A 44 -2.13 20.19 -18.87
C LEU A 44 -3.54 20.37 -18.31
N LEU A 45 -3.85 19.70 -17.21
CA LEU A 45 -5.14 19.72 -16.51
C LEU A 45 -4.97 19.93 -14.99
N SER A 46 -3.88 20.60 -14.59
CA SER A 46 -3.66 20.90 -13.17
C SER A 46 -4.85 21.69 -12.61
N ARG A 47 -5.39 21.21 -11.47
CA ARG A 47 -6.56 21.80 -10.80
C ARG A 47 -7.84 21.78 -11.64
N ALA A 48 -7.90 21.06 -12.76
CA ALA A 48 -9.12 20.91 -13.53
C ALA A 48 -10.23 20.18 -12.75
N ILE A 49 -11.47 20.32 -13.20
CA ILE A 49 -12.62 19.60 -12.65
C ILE A 49 -12.96 18.48 -13.62
N LEU A 50 -12.75 17.22 -13.20
CA LEU A 50 -13.09 15.99 -13.94
C LEU A 50 -14.00 15.08 -13.11
N THR A 51 -14.74 15.65 -12.17
CA THR A 51 -15.69 14.86 -11.36
C THR A 51 -16.73 14.17 -12.25
N ASN A 52 -17.00 12.88 -11.98
CA ASN A 52 -17.90 12.04 -12.79
C ASN A 52 -17.49 11.92 -14.29
N ALA A 53 -16.26 12.26 -14.66
CA ALA A 53 -15.81 12.10 -16.04
C ALA A 53 -15.59 10.61 -16.36
N THR A 54 -15.79 10.23 -17.63
CA THR A 54 -15.55 8.87 -18.12
C THR A 54 -14.46 8.91 -19.20
N LEU A 55 -13.33 8.27 -18.91
CA LEU A 55 -12.14 8.24 -19.76
C LEU A 55 -11.64 6.79 -19.92
N LEU A 56 -12.52 5.88 -20.31
CA LEU A 56 -12.15 4.47 -20.51
C LEU A 56 -11.11 4.34 -21.60
N ASP A 57 -10.09 3.51 -21.38
CA ASP A 57 -9.03 3.22 -22.34
C ASP A 57 -8.30 4.48 -22.91
N ALA A 58 -8.43 5.63 -22.23
CA ALA A 58 -7.80 6.89 -22.67
C ALA A 58 -6.30 6.93 -22.34
N ASN A 59 -5.52 7.65 -23.12
CA ASN A 59 -4.10 7.85 -22.89
C ASN A 59 -3.83 9.20 -22.21
N LEU A 60 -3.57 9.18 -20.90
CA LEU A 60 -3.17 10.34 -20.09
C LEU A 60 -1.70 10.22 -19.62
N SER A 61 -0.88 9.42 -20.32
CA SER A 61 0.52 9.25 -19.93
C SER A 61 1.24 10.61 -19.93
N GLY A 62 2.03 10.84 -18.87
CA GLY A 62 2.73 12.10 -18.68
C GLY A 62 1.83 13.34 -18.51
N ALA A 63 0.51 13.19 -18.38
CA ALA A 63 -0.41 14.30 -18.14
C ALA A 63 -0.12 14.97 -16.79
N ASN A 64 -0.32 16.30 -16.74
CA ASN A 64 -0.28 17.04 -15.49
C ASN A 64 -1.71 17.28 -14.98
N LEU A 65 -2.10 16.56 -13.94
CA LEU A 65 -3.38 16.62 -13.27
C LEU A 65 -3.27 17.13 -11.82
N ALA A 66 -2.10 17.66 -11.42
CA ALA A 66 -1.85 18.05 -10.03
C ALA A 66 -3.00 18.91 -9.45
N GLY A 67 -3.54 18.51 -8.31
CA GLY A 67 -4.67 19.17 -7.65
C GLY A 67 -6.00 19.10 -8.39
N ALA A 68 -6.13 18.22 -9.40
CA ALA A 68 -7.39 18.05 -10.10
C ALA A 68 -8.43 17.29 -9.25
N GLN A 69 -9.70 17.54 -9.51
CA GLN A 69 -10.84 16.85 -8.91
C GLN A 69 -11.28 15.73 -9.87
N LEU A 70 -11.05 14.49 -9.43
CA LEU A 70 -11.30 13.27 -10.20
C LEU A 70 -12.35 12.37 -9.52
N ASP A 71 -13.08 12.93 -8.54
CA ASP A 71 -14.03 12.18 -7.74
C ASP A 71 -15.11 11.52 -8.61
N ASN A 72 -15.40 10.25 -8.30
CA ASN A 72 -16.36 9.39 -9.01
C ASN A 72 -16.09 9.28 -10.52
N GLY A 73 -14.88 9.62 -10.99
CA GLY A 73 -14.50 9.43 -12.38
C GLY A 73 -14.26 7.96 -12.71
N ASP A 74 -14.55 7.59 -13.96
CA ASP A 74 -14.27 6.26 -14.48
C ASP A 74 -13.08 6.30 -15.44
N PHE A 75 -11.95 5.77 -14.96
CA PHE A 75 -10.65 5.75 -15.64
C PHE A 75 -10.20 4.30 -15.89
N GLU A 76 -11.17 3.37 -15.99
CA GLU A 76 -10.85 1.96 -16.17
C GLU A 76 -9.98 1.75 -17.42
N ARG A 77 -8.90 0.95 -17.27
CA ARG A 77 -7.90 0.62 -18.30
C ARG A 77 -7.17 1.79 -18.94
N SER A 78 -7.32 3.01 -18.40
CA SER A 78 -6.61 4.19 -18.94
C SER A 78 -5.14 4.20 -18.58
N ASN A 79 -4.35 4.87 -19.41
CA ASN A 79 -2.91 4.99 -19.24
C ASN A 79 -2.55 6.31 -18.56
N PHE A 80 -2.13 6.25 -17.29
CA PHE A 80 -1.59 7.34 -16.49
C PHE A 80 -0.09 7.15 -16.19
N ALA A 81 0.62 6.38 -16.99
CA ALA A 81 2.04 6.13 -16.74
C ALA A 81 2.82 7.45 -16.72
N GLY A 82 3.53 7.70 -15.61
CA GLY A 82 4.29 8.93 -15.39
C GLY A 82 3.44 10.20 -15.27
N ALA A 83 2.12 10.12 -15.13
CA ALA A 83 1.26 11.28 -14.92
C ALA A 83 1.47 11.87 -13.52
N ASP A 84 1.27 13.19 -13.41
CA ASP A 84 1.26 13.92 -12.15
C ASP A 84 -0.18 14.03 -11.62
N LEU A 85 -0.50 13.23 -10.60
CA LEU A 85 -1.75 13.19 -9.85
C LEU A 85 -1.55 13.71 -8.41
N THR A 86 -0.50 14.50 -8.18
CA THR A 86 -0.19 15.04 -6.84
C THR A 86 -1.34 15.87 -6.31
N ALA A 87 -1.70 15.66 -5.04
CA ALA A 87 -2.78 16.36 -4.35
C ALA A 87 -4.16 16.26 -5.04
N CYS A 88 -4.40 15.23 -5.87
CA CYS A 88 -5.70 14.99 -6.47
C CYS A 88 -6.75 14.51 -5.45
N GLU A 89 -8.02 14.86 -5.71
CA GLU A 89 -9.19 14.29 -5.06
C GLU A 89 -9.68 13.11 -5.92
N LEU A 90 -9.66 11.87 -5.33
CA LEU A 90 -9.91 10.62 -6.05
C LEU A 90 -11.03 9.81 -5.39
N SER A 91 -11.94 10.46 -4.63
CA SER A 91 -12.96 9.73 -3.90
C SER A 91 -13.94 9.04 -4.85
N GLY A 92 -14.15 7.75 -4.65
CA GLY A 92 -15.03 6.94 -5.51
C GLY A 92 -14.55 6.72 -6.94
N ALA A 93 -13.33 7.15 -7.30
CA ALA A 93 -12.81 7.00 -8.65
C ALA A 93 -12.48 5.53 -8.98
N ASN A 94 -12.72 5.12 -10.22
CA ASN A 94 -12.42 3.80 -10.74
C ASN A 94 -11.15 3.83 -11.64
N PHE A 95 -10.07 3.23 -11.16
CA PHE A 95 -8.81 3.00 -11.88
C PHE A 95 -8.58 1.51 -12.14
N GLY A 96 -9.65 0.71 -12.24
CA GLY A 96 -9.56 -0.73 -12.50
C GLY A 96 -8.72 -1.04 -13.75
N GLY A 97 -7.66 -1.84 -13.61
CA GLY A 97 -6.76 -2.17 -14.72
C GLY A 97 -5.98 -1.01 -15.31
N ALA A 98 -6.04 0.19 -14.74
CA ALA A 98 -5.31 1.36 -15.25
C ALA A 98 -3.79 1.22 -15.09
N TRP A 99 -3.03 1.92 -15.92
CA TRP A 99 -1.57 1.94 -15.91
C TRP A 99 -1.11 3.21 -15.22
N LEU A 100 -0.57 3.07 -14.01
CA LEU A 100 -0.10 4.15 -13.14
C LEU A 100 1.39 3.98 -12.78
N SER A 101 2.13 3.20 -13.59
CA SER A 101 3.55 2.98 -13.34
C SER A 101 4.30 4.31 -13.35
N ASN A 102 5.12 4.56 -12.32
CA ASN A 102 5.85 5.82 -12.09
C ASN A 102 4.95 7.07 -11.97
N ALA A 103 3.64 6.96 -11.80
CA ALA A 103 2.77 8.11 -11.56
C ALA A 103 3.05 8.73 -10.19
N ALA A 104 2.92 10.07 -10.10
CA ALA A 104 2.98 10.78 -8.84
C ALA A 104 1.57 10.95 -8.28
N LEU A 105 1.29 10.35 -7.12
CA LEU A 105 0.02 10.47 -6.39
C LEU A 105 0.24 11.03 -4.98
N SER A 106 1.38 11.64 -4.72
CA SER A 106 1.70 12.16 -3.38
C SER A 106 0.66 13.18 -2.94
N GLU A 107 0.33 13.18 -1.63
CA GLU A 107 -0.67 14.06 -1.03
C GLU A 107 -2.11 13.85 -1.55
N ALA A 108 -2.36 12.87 -2.42
CA ALA A 108 -3.70 12.60 -2.91
C ALA A 108 -4.64 12.10 -1.80
N SER A 109 -5.91 12.44 -1.92
CA SER A 109 -6.99 11.92 -1.08
C SER A 109 -7.73 10.80 -1.81
N ILE A 110 -7.63 9.57 -1.28
CA ILE A 110 -8.13 8.36 -1.93
C ILE A 110 -9.15 7.70 -0.98
N ARG A 111 -10.44 7.88 -1.25
CA ARG A 111 -11.49 7.28 -0.44
C ARG A 111 -12.49 6.51 -1.30
N GLY A 112 -12.76 5.25 -0.96
CA GLY A 112 -13.72 4.42 -1.69
C GLY A 112 -13.34 4.18 -3.16
N ALA A 113 -12.06 4.39 -3.52
CA ALA A 113 -11.59 4.24 -4.90
C ALA A 113 -11.24 2.79 -5.23
N CYS A 114 -11.36 2.44 -6.51
CA CYS A 114 -11.03 1.12 -7.03
C CYS A 114 -9.77 1.17 -7.91
N PHE A 115 -8.71 0.50 -7.46
CA PHE A 115 -7.47 0.29 -8.23
C PHE A 115 -7.26 -1.19 -8.57
N ARG A 116 -8.31 -2.01 -8.54
CA ARG A 116 -8.18 -3.44 -8.77
C ARG A 116 -7.45 -3.72 -10.10
N ARG A 117 -6.40 -4.59 -10.07
CA ARG A 117 -5.55 -4.94 -11.21
C ARG A 117 -4.79 -3.78 -11.84
N ALA A 118 -4.73 -2.62 -11.18
CA ALA A 118 -3.94 -1.50 -11.67
C ALA A 118 -2.44 -1.81 -11.63
N LYS A 119 -1.68 -1.18 -12.53
CA LYS A 119 -0.22 -1.27 -12.58
C LYS A 119 0.36 -0.03 -11.91
N LEU A 120 0.75 -0.17 -10.64
CA LEU A 120 1.25 0.89 -9.76
C LEU A 120 2.75 0.78 -9.50
N SER A 121 3.49 -0.01 -10.30
CA SER A 121 4.91 -0.21 -10.06
C SER A 121 5.67 1.12 -10.04
N ARG A 122 6.45 1.32 -8.94
CA ARG A 122 7.22 2.56 -8.68
C ARG A 122 6.37 3.85 -8.58
N ALA A 123 5.06 3.75 -8.41
CA ALA A 123 4.23 4.93 -8.15
C ALA A 123 4.65 5.60 -6.84
N GLN A 124 4.58 6.94 -6.81
CA GLN A 124 4.89 7.73 -5.62
C GLN A 124 3.60 8.14 -4.93
N MET A 125 3.38 7.61 -3.74
CA MET A 125 2.20 7.83 -2.91
C MET A 125 2.62 8.33 -1.52
N LEU A 126 3.49 9.35 -1.49
CA LEU A 126 3.97 9.92 -0.24
C LEU A 126 2.85 10.75 0.41
N GLU A 127 2.73 10.65 1.72
CA GLU A 127 1.79 11.44 2.51
C GLU A 127 0.31 11.32 2.07
N VAL A 128 -0.03 10.23 1.34
CA VAL A 128 -1.42 10.00 0.91
C VAL A 128 -2.30 9.58 2.10
N THR A 129 -3.58 9.91 1.98
CA THR A 129 -4.61 9.33 2.82
C THR A 129 -5.47 8.39 2.00
N ILE A 130 -5.43 7.10 2.35
CA ILE A 130 -6.22 6.04 1.71
C ILE A 130 -7.25 5.56 2.71
N ALA A 131 -8.52 5.53 2.33
CA ALA A 131 -9.59 4.98 3.15
C ALA A 131 -10.55 4.13 2.31
N GLU A 132 -10.96 2.98 2.85
CA GLU A 132 -12.03 2.15 2.28
C GLU A 132 -11.83 1.82 0.77
N SER A 133 -10.56 1.68 0.33
CA SER A 133 -10.21 1.59 -1.09
C SER A 133 -9.61 0.23 -1.44
N SER A 134 -9.85 -0.21 -2.69
CA SER A 134 -9.41 -1.52 -3.16
C SER A 134 -8.20 -1.42 -4.09
N PHE A 135 -7.11 -2.08 -3.70
CA PHE A 135 -5.89 -2.29 -4.48
C PHE A 135 -5.65 -3.78 -4.76
N ARG A 136 -6.72 -4.57 -4.80
CA ARG A 136 -6.60 -6.02 -5.02
C ARG A 136 -5.97 -6.36 -6.36
N GLU A 137 -5.15 -7.43 -6.37
CA GLU A 137 -4.54 -7.97 -7.59
C GLU A 137 -3.65 -6.94 -8.35
N CYS A 138 -3.14 -5.89 -7.66
CA CYS A 138 -2.27 -4.88 -8.27
C CYS A 138 -0.84 -5.36 -8.48
N ASP A 139 -0.19 -4.84 -9.51
CA ASP A 139 1.28 -4.78 -9.57
C ASP A 139 1.74 -3.47 -8.91
N ALA A 140 2.12 -3.54 -7.64
CA ALA A 140 2.56 -2.39 -6.84
C ALA A 140 4.04 -2.53 -6.40
N ARG A 141 4.85 -3.20 -7.21
CA ARG A 141 6.28 -3.40 -6.93
C ARG A 141 7.01 -2.08 -6.78
N ALA A 142 7.81 -1.99 -5.72
CA ALA A 142 8.57 -0.80 -5.37
C ALA A 142 7.70 0.49 -5.26
N ILE A 143 6.40 0.36 -4.98
CA ILE A 143 5.55 1.52 -4.65
C ILE A 143 6.08 2.21 -3.40
N ASN A 144 5.98 3.53 -3.36
CA ASN A 144 6.43 4.31 -2.23
C ASN A 144 5.24 4.98 -1.53
N CYS A 145 4.92 4.49 -0.32
CA CYS A 145 3.84 5.00 0.54
C CYS A 145 4.39 5.65 1.83
N HIS A 146 5.56 6.30 1.75
CA HIS A 146 6.19 6.93 2.90
C HIS A 146 5.26 7.96 3.58
N GLN A 147 5.21 7.95 4.94
CA GLN A 147 4.43 8.87 5.78
C GLN A 147 2.91 8.87 5.50
N SER A 148 2.39 7.85 4.85
CA SER A 148 0.98 7.75 4.47
C SER A 148 0.09 7.20 5.58
N ARG A 149 -1.21 7.32 5.41
CA ARG A 149 -2.24 6.81 6.31
C ARG A 149 -3.20 5.92 5.53
N LEU A 150 -3.31 4.67 5.94
CA LEU A 150 -4.17 3.66 5.30
C LEU A 150 -5.19 3.14 6.31
N PHE A 151 -6.46 3.28 6.00
CA PHE A 151 -7.60 2.80 6.80
C PHE A 151 -8.48 1.90 5.93
N ASP A 152 -8.74 0.67 6.36
CA ASP A 152 -9.57 -0.28 5.62
C ASP A 152 -9.18 -0.43 4.13
N ALA A 153 -7.88 -0.33 3.83
CA ALA A 153 -7.35 -0.51 2.48
C ALA A 153 -7.15 -2.01 2.18
N ASP A 154 -7.58 -2.47 1.02
CA ASP A 154 -7.47 -3.87 0.61
C ASP A 154 -6.41 -4.05 -0.50
N TRP A 155 -5.25 -4.60 -0.13
CA TRP A 155 -4.13 -4.94 -1.01
C TRP A 155 -4.04 -6.44 -1.32
N SER A 156 -5.07 -7.21 -0.97
CA SER A 156 -5.03 -8.68 -1.11
C SER A 156 -4.65 -9.12 -2.52
N GLU A 157 -3.84 -10.19 -2.59
CA GLU A 157 -3.41 -10.82 -3.85
C GLU A 157 -2.52 -9.92 -4.75
N SER A 158 -1.98 -8.81 -4.22
CA SER A 158 -1.11 -7.88 -4.96
C SER A 158 0.37 -8.26 -4.85
N ASP A 159 1.16 -7.82 -5.84
CA ASP A 159 2.62 -7.85 -5.77
C ASP A 159 3.14 -6.53 -5.20
N LEU A 160 3.61 -6.59 -3.95
CA LEU A 160 4.20 -5.50 -3.17
C LEU A 160 5.71 -5.70 -2.96
N THR A 161 6.36 -6.49 -3.82
CA THR A 161 7.81 -6.73 -3.73
C THR A 161 8.57 -5.41 -3.68
N GLN A 162 9.44 -5.24 -2.66
CA GLN A 162 10.20 -4.02 -2.39
C GLN A 162 9.36 -2.75 -2.13
N ALA A 163 8.07 -2.88 -1.84
CA ALA A 163 7.21 -1.75 -1.48
C ALA A 163 7.71 -1.06 -0.20
N GLN A 164 7.58 0.27 -0.15
CA GLN A 164 8.12 1.11 0.90
C GLN A 164 7.00 1.78 1.69
N PHE A 165 6.82 1.37 2.94
CA PHE A 165 5.83 1.89 3.89
C PHE A 165 6.53 2.46 5.13
N TYR A 166 7.55 3.29 4.95
CA TYR A 166 8.26 3.92 6.07
C TYR A 166 7.35 4.92 6.80
N HIS A 167 7.37 4.87 8.13
CA HIS A 167 6.63 5.82 8.97
C HIS A 167 5.13 5.92 8.62
N THR A 168 4.56 4.85 8.08
CA THR A 168 3.16 4.76 7.64
C THR A 168 2.27 4.32 8.81
N ARG A 169 1.04 4.76 8.83
CA ARG A 169 0.00 4.27 9.75
C ARG A 169 -0.99 3.42 8.96
N LEU A 170 -1.10 2.15 9.36
CA LEU A 170 -2.03 1.19 8.77
C LEU A 170 -3.01 0.73 9.85
N GLN A 171 -4.30 0.82 9.55
CA GLN A 171 -5.34 0.34 10.44
C GLN A 171 -6.36 -0.48 9.65
N SER A 172 -6.72 -1.65 10.18
CA SER A 172 -7.72 -2.57 9.61
C SER A 172 -7.51 -2.91 8.13
N SER A 173 -6.26 -2.77 7.65
CA SER A 173 -5.95 -2.96 6.23
C SER A 173 -5.59 -4.41 5.94
N ARG A 174 -5.94 -4.89 4.74
CA ARG A 174 -5.75 -6.28 4.30
C ARG A 174 -4.59 -6.42 3.33
N PHE A 175 -3.73 -7.39 3.63
CA PHE A 175 -2.58 -7.81 2.84
C PHE A 175 -2.58 -9.33 2.65
N THR A 176 -3.78 -9.93 2.58
CA THR A 176 -3.95 -11.38 2.48
C THR A 176 -3.37 -11.91 1.18
N SER A 177 -2.52 -12.93 1.26
CA SER A 177 -1.89 -13.59 0.10
C SER A 177 -1.08 -12.65 -0.81
N VAL A 178 -0.56 -11.54 -0.29
CA VAL A 178 0.34 -10.67 -1.06
C VAL A 178 1.70 -11.33 -1.29
N ILE A 179 2.34 -10.98 -2.40
CA ILE A 179 3.78 -11.19 -2.62
C ILE A 179 4.45 -9.89 -2.18
N ALA A 180 5.26 -9.92 -1.11
CA ALA A 180 5.79 -8.73 -0.47
C ALA A 180 7.25 -8.93 0.01
N GLU A 181 8.03 -9.63 -0.81
CA GLU A 181 9.44 -9.86 -0.55
C GLU A 181 10.19 -8.53 -0.39
N SER A 182 11.00 -8.43 0.65
CA SER A 182 11.79 -7.23 0.99
C SER A 182 10.94 -5.96 1.22
N MET A 183 9.65 -6.09 1.51
CA MET A 183 8.77 -4.96 1.87
C MET A 183 9.26 -4.28 3.15
N ILE A 184 9.08 -2.96 3.25
CA ILE A 184 9.64 -2.17 4.35
C ILE A 184 8.55 -1.43 5.12
N PHE A 185 8.44 -1.72 6.43
CA PHE A 185 7.55 -1.07 7.39
C PHE A 185 8.31 -0.31 8.49
N THR A 186 9.58 -0.03 8.29
CA THR A 186 10.43 0.59 9.32
C THR A 186 9.78 1.86 9.93
N GLY A 187 9.66 1.88 11.25
CA GLY A 187 9.10 3.01 12.00
C GLY A 187 7.59 3.20 11.85
N SER A 188 6.89 2.24 11.29
CA SER A 188 5.45 2.33 11.04
C SER A 188 4.60 1.82 12.21
N LYS A 189 3.30 2.06 12.14
CA LYS A 189 2.31 1.52 13.06
C LYS A 189 1.29 0.70 12.29
N LEU A 190 1.17 -0.56 12.67
CA LEU A 190 0.23 -1.54 12.11
C LEU A 190 -0.75 -1.93 13.21
N ASP A 191 -2.03 -1.70 12.99
CA ASP A 191 -3.09 -2.00 13.93
C ASP A 191 -4.21 -2.78 13.25
N HIS A 192 -4.54 -3.98 13.76
CA HIS A 192 -5.56 -4.88 13.20
C HIS A 192 -5.38 -5.19 11.70
N CYS A 193 -4.14 -5.26 11.20
CA CYS A 193 -3.88 -5.60 9.81
C CYS A 193 -3.84 -7.12 9.59
N ASP A 194 -4.30 -7.56 8.43
CA ASP A 194 -4.34 -8.98 8.05
C ASP A 194 -3.30 -9.30 6.97
N PHE A 195 -2.26 -10.05 7.36
CA PHE A 195 -1.20 -10.58 6.49
C PHE A 195 -1.30 -12.11 6.34
N THR A 196 -2.50 -12.67 6.48
CA THR A 196 -2.71 -14.13 6.32
C THR A 196 -2.18 -14.61 4.97
N ARG A 197 -1.31 -15.65 4.99
CA ARG A 197 -0.64 -16.22 3.82
C ARG A 197 0.23 -15.24 3.02
N ALA A 198 0.60 -14.11 3.58
CA ALA A 198 1.50 -13.17 2.91
C ALA A 198 2.92 -13.75 2.77
N GLN A 199 3.56 -13.48 1.64
CA GLN A 199 4.97 -13.80 1.38
C GLN A 199 5.80 -12.57 1.73
N LEU A 200 6.41 -12.57 2.92
CA LEU A 200 7.11 -11.46 3.56
C LEU A 200 8.59 -11.79 3.82
N GLU A 201 9.19 -12.61 2.95
CA GLU A 201 10.60 -12.94 3.06
C GLU A 201 11.46 -11.67 3.06
N ASP A 202 12.44 -11.61 3.96
CA ASP A 202 13.33 -10.46 4.12
C ASP A 202 12.61 -9.12 4.41
N ALA A 203 11.32 -9.14 4.77
CA ALA A 203 10.58 -7.93 5.10
C ALA A 203 11.14 -7.25 6.35
N ARG A 204 11.08 -5.91 6.38
CA ARG A 204 11.67 -5.10 7.46
C ARG A 204 10.62 -4.44 8.33
N PHE A 205 10.49 -4.91 9.55
CA PHE A 205 9.62 -4.36 10.60
C PHE A 205 10.45 -3.65 11.70
N LEU A 206 11.62 -3.13 11.36
CA LEU A 206 12.51 -2.46 12.30
C LEU A 206 11.81 -1.27 12.97
N ARG A 207 11.81 -1.21 14.32
CA ARG A 207 11.17 -0.13 15.09
C ARG A 207 9.67 0.07 14.77
N THR A 208 8.98 -0.99 14.35
CA THR A 208 7.56 -0.96 14.01
C THR A 208 6.72 -1.29 15.24
N GLU A 209 5.60 -0.60 15.41
CA GLU A 209 4.57 -0.97 16.38
C GLU A 209 3.51 -1.84 15.68
N ILE A 210 3.33 -3.08 16.14
CA ILE A 210 2.45 -4.08 15.51
C ILE A 210 1.46 -4.57 16.58
N VAL A 211 0.19 -4.24 16.40
CA VAL A 211 -0.84 -4.52 17.39
C VAL A 211 -1.97 -5.32 16.75
N GLN A 212 -2.31 -6.46 17.34
CA GLN A 212 -3.43 -7.32 16.93
C GLN A 212 -3.47 -7.64 15.42
N CYS A 213 -2.29 -7.77 14.81
CA CYS A 213 -2.17 -8.15 13.41
C CYS A 213 -2.13 -9.67 13.24
N CYS A 214 -2.64 -10.15 12.11
CA CYS A 214 -2.66 -11.56 11.75
C CYS A 214 -1.57 -11.87 10.70
N PHE A 215 -0.68 -12.82 11.01
CA PHE A 215 0.35 -13.37 10.11
C PHE A 215 0.18 -14.88 9.92
N HIS A 216 -1.06 -15.38 10.13
CA HIS A 216 -1.37 -16.80 10.02
C HIS A 216 -0.94 -17.38 8.66
N ASP A 217 -0.27 -18.56 8.68
CA ASP A 217 0.29 -19.20 7.48
C ASP A 217 1.26 -18.31 6.66
N GLY A 218 1.74 -17.19 7.20
CA GLY A 218 2.64 -16.25 6.53
C GLY A 218 4.07 -16.78 6.39
N ARG A 219 4.76 -16.36 5.33
CA ARG A 219 6.19 -16.66 5.09
C ARG A 219 7.02 -15.44 5.43
N LEU A 220 7.63 -15.43 6.61
CA LEU A 220 8.43 -14.32 7.16
C LEU A 220 9.91 -14.75 7.35
N ILE A 221 10.39 -15.60 6.46
CA ILE A 221 11.77 -16.11 6.52
C ILE A 221 12.74 -14.92 6.46
N ARG A 222 13.67 -14.85 7.41
CA ARG A 222 14.65 -13.77 7.57
C ARG A 222 14.04 -12.37 7.79
N ALA A 223 12.76 -12.26 8.14
CA ALA A 223 12.16 -10.96 8.46
C ALA A 223 12.86 -10.29 9.65
N ASP A 224 12.96 -8.96 9.61
CA ASP A 224 13.66 -8.17 10.62
C ASP A 224 12.68 -7.44 11.55
N PHE A 225 12.49 -7.95 12.77
CA PHE A 225 11.64 -7.38 13.82
C PHE A 225 12.44 -6.68 14.92
N ARG A 226 13.70 -6.33 14.70
CA ARG A 226 14.50 -5.68 15.73
C ARG A 226 13.88 -4.35 16.18
N ASP A 227 13.95 -4.10 17.49
CA ASP A 227 13.37 -2.92 18.12
C ASP A 227 11.84 -2.79 17.90
N ALA A 228 11.15 -3.82 17.40
CA ALA A 228 9.71 -3.78 17.16
C ALA A 228 8.92 -4.01 18.47
N LYS A 229 7.74 -3.42 18.55
CA LYS A 229 6.76 -3.67 19.61
C LYS A 229 5.61 -4.48 19.05
N ILE A 230 5.54 -5.75 19.44
CA ILE A 230 4.57 -6.72 18.91
C ILE A 230 3.64 -7.11 20.05
N ARG A 231 2.34 -6.85 19.89
CA ARG A 231 1.35 -7.13 20.91
C ARG A 231 0.12 -7.83 20.36
N GLY A 232 -0.22 -9.00 20.92
CA GLY A 232 -1.45 -9.74 20.59
C GLY A 232 -1.54 -10.21 19.14
N CYS A 233 -0.39 -10.41 18.48
CA CYS A 233 -0.34 -10.81 17.08
C CYS A 233 -0.39 -12.31 16.91
N ASP A 234 -1.09 -12.77 15.87
CA ASP A 234 -1.22 -14.16 15.48
C ASP A 234 -0.16 -14.53 14.44
N PHE A 235 0.83 -15.34 14.83
CA PHE A 235 1.83 -15.95 13.97
C PHE A 235 1.59 -17.46 13.80
N THR A 236 0.40 -17.95 14.12
CA THR A 236 0.15 -19.40 14.05
C THR A 236 0.47 -19.96 12.68
N ARG A 237 1.24 -21.07 12.67
CA ARG A 237 1.71 -21.77 11.47
C ARG A 237 2.58 -20.93 10.52
N ALA A 238 3.02 -19.74 10.92
CA ALA A 238 3.93 -18.93 10.12
C ALA A 238 5.34 -19.54 10.04
N MET A 239 6.10 -19.17 9.01
CA MET A 239 7.50 -19.54 8.83
C MET A 239 8.38 -18.33 9.15
N LEU A 240 9.03 -18.34 10.31
CA LEU A 240 9.93 -17.29 10.81
C LEU A 240 11.39 -17.75 10.87
N ASP A 241 11.76 -18.71 9.99
CA ASP A 241 13.11 -19.26 9.96
C ASP A 241 14.15 -18.16 9.73
N GLY A 242 15.10 -18.04 10.65
CA GLY A 242 16.16 -17.04 10.60
C GLY A 242 15.71 -15.59 10.84
N ALA A 243 14.44 -15.33 11.22
CA ALA A 243 13.97 -14.00 11.57
C ALA A 243 14.74 -13.40 12.76
N ARG A 244 14.81 -12.06 12.85
CA ARG A 244 15.59 -11.33 13.85
C ARG A 244 14.69 -10.56 14.79
N PHE A 245 14.88 -10.74 16.12
CA PHE A 245 14.03 -10.15 17.15
C PHE A 245 14.80 -9.29 18.17
N GLY A 246 16.02 -8.87 17.85
CA GLY A 246 16.87 -8.12 18.79
C GLY A 246 16.15 -6.90 19.35
N ASN A 247 16.15 -6.77 20.69
CA ASN A 247 15.48 -5.70 21.45
C ASN A 247 13.96 -5.59 21.20
N SER A 248 13.32 -6.53 20.51
CA SER A 248 11.88 -6.47 20.31
C SER A 248 11.12 -6.76 21.61
N GLN A 249 9.88 -6.28 21.68
CA GLN A 249 8.97 -6.57 22.77
C GLN A 249 7.86 -7.47 22.22
N LEU A 250 7.82 -8.72 22.71
CA LEU A 250 6.79 -9.70 22.35
C LEU A 250 5.83 -9.85 23.50
N THR A 251 4.61 -9.37 23.37
CA THR A 251 3.58 -9.52 24.39
C THR A 251 2.38 -10.25 23.80
N MET A 252 2.05 -11.43 24.33
CA MET A 252 0.93 -12.26 23.88
C MET A 252 0.98 -12.57 22.36
N ALA A 253 2.18 -12.75 21.81
CA ALA A 253 2.34 -13.24 20.44
C ALA A 253 2.03 -14.74 20.39
N ASP A 254 1.25 -15.18 19.42
CA ASP A 254 0.88 -16.57 19.24
C ASP A 254 1.77 -17.26 18.20
N PHE A 255 2.70 -18.10 18.66
CA PHE A 255 3.62 -18.89 17.82
C PHE A 255 3.23 -20.38 17.77
N ARG A 256 2.00 -20.75 18.05
CA ARG A 256 1.61 -22.16 17.97
C ARG A 256 1.71 -22.68 16.53
N GLY A 257 2.38 -23.80 16.37
CA GLY A 257 2.66 -24.40 15.06
C GLY A 257 3.65 -23.62 14.18
N THR A 258 4.26 -22.54 14.67
CA THR A 258 5.21 -21.68 13.95
C THR A 258 6.58 -22.32 13.86
N SER A 259 7.31 -22.10 12.75
CA SER A 259 8.74 -22.38 12.68
C SER A 259 9.54 -21.13 13.05
N LEU A 260 10.28 -21.19 14.17
CA LEU A 260 11.26 -20.19 14.61
C LEU A 260 12.70 -20.70 14.41
N ARG A 261 12.90 -21.73 13.60
CA ARG A 261 14.23 -22.34 13.40
C ARG A 261 15.28 -21.31 13.03
N GLY A 262 16.35 -21.25 13.80
CA GLY A 262 17.44 -20.30 13.55
C GLY A 262 17.04 -18.84 13.74
N ALA A 263 15.87 -18.55 14.32
CA ALA A 263 15.52 -17.19 14.71
C ALA A 263 16.56 -16.63 15.68
N ARG A 264 16.93 -15.37 15.50
CA ARG A 264 18.08 -14.76 16.17
C ARG A 264 17.62 -13.71 17.18
N GLU A 265 18.44 -13.59 18.22
CA GLU A 265 18.30 -12.53 19.23
C GLU A 265 16.95 -12.62 20.00
N MET A 266 16.36 -13.83 20.10
CA MET A 266 15.21 -14.08 20.94
C MET A 266 15.67 -14.34 22.38
N SER A 267 15.09 -13.65 23.35
CA SER A 267 15.36 -13.90 24.76
C SER A 267 14.40 -14.96 25.35
N ALA A 268 14.82 -15.55 26.47
CA ALA A 268 13.96 -16.45 27.25
C ALA A 268 12.64 -15.78 27.67
N ASP A 269 12.69 -14.48 28.00
CA ASP A 269 11.51 -13.73 28.41
C ASP A 269 10.55 -13.45 27.24
N MET A 270 11.04 -13.20 26.03
CA MET A 270 10.21 -13.07 24.83
C MET A 270 9.40 -14.33 24.58
N LEU A 271 10.04 -15.51 24.60
CA LEU A 271 9.37 -16.79 24.40
C LEU A 271 8.43 -17.14 25.56
N ALA A 272 8.78 -16.79 26.80
CA ALA A 272 7.94 -17.04 27.97
C ALA A 272 6.66 -16.18 27.98
N GLN A 273 6.66 -15.02 27.33
CA GLN A 273 5.49 -14.13 27.17
C GLN A 273 4.65 -14.46 25.93
N SER A 274 5.05 -15.45 25.16
CA SER A 274 4.40 -15.87 23.92
C SER A 274 3.73 -17.23 24.08
N LEU A 275 2.74 -17.52 23.23
CA LEU A 275 2.09 -18.82 23.18
C LEU A 275 2.86 -19.74 22.24
N THR A 276 3.22 -20.92 22.72
CA THR A 276 3.88 -21.99 21.93
C THR A 276 3.21 -23.32 22.21
N ASP A 277 3.27 -24.26 21.28
CA ASP A 277 2.70 -25.61 21.44
C ASP A 277 3.69 -26.71 20.99
N HIS A 278 3.23 -27.96 21.00
CA HIS A 278 4.05 -29.11 20.59
C HIS A 278 4.45 -29.10 19.09
N ARG A 279 3.84 -28.27 18.27
CA ARG A 279 4.16 -28.12 16.84
C ARG A 279 5.13 -26.96 16.59
N THR A 280 5.30 -26.06 17.56
CA THR A 280 6.24 -24.95 17.44
C THR A 280 7.66 -25.49 17.31
N ILE A 281 8.39 -25.05 16.29
CA ILE A 281 9.83 -25.30 16.16
C ILE A 281 10.56 -24.10 16.77
N LEU A 282 11.28 -24.33 17.87
CA LEU A 282 12.00 -23.31 18.63
C LEU A 282 13.30 -22.88 17.93
N PRO A 283 13.95 -21.76 18.33
CA PRO A 283 15.13 -21.22 17.64
C PRO A 283 16.28 -22.24 17.48
N ASN A 284 16.52 -23.10 18.45
CA ASN A 284 17.54 -24.16 18.38
C ASN A 284 17.14 -25.37 17.51
N GLY A 285 15.93 -25.37 16.93
CA GLY A 285 15.37 -26.45 16.11
C GLY A 285 14.62 -27.54 16.90
N SER A 286 14.56 -27.46 18.24
CA SER A 286 13.77 -28.39 19.03
C SER A 286 12.27 -28.09 18.89
N GLN A 287 11.41 -29.10 19.10
CA GLN A 287 9.96 -28.89 19.15
C GLN A 287 9.51 -28.48 20.56
N GLY A 288 8.62 -27.46 20.63
CA GLY A 288 8.08 -26.91 21.87
C GLY A 288 6.87 -27.65 22.38
N PRO A 289 6.20 -27.24 23.51
CA PRO A 289 6.16 -25.83 23.96
C PRO A 289 7.45 -25.36 24.61
N TYR A 290 7.70 -24.04 24.56
CA TYR A 290 8.86 -23.45 25.19
C TYR A 290 8.80 -23.64 26.72
N ARG A 291 9.93 -24.02 27.29
CA ARG A 291 10.14 -24.08 28.75
C ARG A 291 11.27 -23.12 29.11
N LYS A 292 11.01 -22.20 30.02
CA LYS A 292 12.00 -21.21 30.47
C LYS A 292 13.25 -21.93 30.98
N PHE A 293 14.41 -21.42 30.64
CA PHE A 293 15.74 -21.98 30.93
C PHE A 293 16.07 -23.31 30.22
N SER A 294 15.37 -23.67 29.17
CA SER A 294 15.69 -24.86 28.36
C SER A 294 16.88 -24.65 27.42
N GLY A 295 17.32 -23.39 27.19
CA GLY A 295 18.33 -23.02 26.19
C GLY A 295 17.80 -23.06 24.74
N ALA A 296 16.50 -23.28 24.56
CA ALA A 296 15.91 -23.40 23.24
C ALA A 296 15.81 -22.06 22.49
N GLU A 297 15.99 -20.94 23.19
CA GLU A 297 16.06 -19.58 22.69
C GLU A 297 17.32 -19.27 21.89
N HIS A 298 18.37 -20.09 22.04
CA HIS A 298 19.64 -19.89 21.32
C HIS A 298 19.62 -20.68 20.01
N GLY A 299 19.51 -19.97 18.89
CA GLY A 299 19.70 -20.54 17.55
C GLY A 299 21.11 -21.14 17.41
N ARG A 300 21.21 -22.28 16.71
CA ARG A 300 22.51 -22.93 16.40
C ARG A 300 23.17 -22.24 15.20
#